data_935baf735218ee8ddca1f07e6d6898e0
#
_entry.id   935baf735218ee8ddca1f07e6d6898e0
#
_cell.length_a   1.000
_cell.length_b   1.000
_cell.length_c   1.000
_cell.angle_alpha   90.00
_cell.angle_beta   90.00
_cell.angle_gamma   90.00
#
_symmetry.space_group_name_H-M   'P 1'
#
loop_
_entity.id
_entity.type
_entity.pdbx_description
1 polymer ?
#
loop_
_entity_poly.entity_id
_entity_poly.type
_entity_poly.pdbx_seq_one_letter_code
_entity_poly.pdbx_strand_id
1 'polypeptide(L)'
;MTLPFDEMLDASGKARPHYQIFHNWLKQQSDTLMGLKRAEADLIFRRVGITFAVYGDDLGAERTIPFDQVPRIFAAKEWEQLEAGLRQRVKALNRFIYDVYHDEEIIKAGIVPAEQIFNNAQYRPDMRNVNVPRDIYAQIAGIDIVRAGEGEFYVLEDNLRVPSGVSYMVEDRKMMMRLFPDLFQKYRIAPVEHYPDLLLECLKSVKPDDVKKPNVVVLTPGMYNSAYFEHSYLAQQMGVELVEGKDLFVKNEQVYMRTTQGPERVDVIYRRVDDDFLDPLAFRSDSTLGVAGLLSAYRAGNITLANAIGTGIADDKSIYPYVPDMIEFYLGEKPILNNVPTFQCRKADDLAYTLANLEKLVVKLTHGAGGYGMLVGPASTKAEIEEFRAHLIANPDKYIAQPTLALSTCPTFVESGVAPRHIDLRPFVLSGKTIKMVPGGLTRVALKEGSLVVNSSQGGGTKDTWVLEE
;
A
#
# COMPACT_ATOMS: atom_id res chain seq x y z
N MET A 1 17.05 9.65 23.19
CA MET A 1 16.22 9.47 22.00
C MET A 1 16.03 10.84 21.37
N THR A 2 16.29 10.99 20.07
CA THR A 2 15.93 12.20 19.33
C THR A 2 14.41 12.34 19.31
N LEU A 3 13.90 13.56 19.54
CA LEU A 3 12.47 13.82 19.44
C LEU A 3 11.98 13.53 18.01
N PRO A 4 10.78 12.93 17.83
CA PRO A 4 10.23 12.72 16.49
C PRO A 4 10.02 14.06 15.79
N PHE A 5 10.16 14.04 14.46
CA PHE A 5 9.86 15.21 13.63
C PHE A 5 8.37 15.57 13.76
N ASP A 6 8.07 16.80 14.12
CA ASP A 6 6.69 17.30 14.14
C ASP A 6 6.36 17.89 12.75
N GLU A 7 5.29 17.40 12.13
CA GLU A 7 4.87 17.83 10.78
C GLU A 7 4.37 19.29 10.79
N MET A 8 3.77 19.77 11.89
CA MET A 8 3.18 21.09 11.96
C MET A 8 4.11 22.13 12.58
N LEU A 9 4.88 21.76 13.60
CA LEU A 9 5.72 22.69 14.35
C LEU A 9 7.21 22.45 14.07
N ASP A 10 7.98 23.53 14.06
CA ASP A 10 9.43 23.46 14.03
C ASP A 10 10.01 23.26 15.45
N ALA A 11 11.32 23.10 15.57
CA ALA A 11 12.01 22.91 16.84
C ALA A 11 11.83 24.09 17.82
N SER A 12 11.43 25.26 17.35
CA SER A 12 11.13 26.45 18.20
C SER A 12 9.65 26.52 18.62
N GLY A 13 8.82 25.55 18.19
CA GLY A 13 7.37 25.53 18.44
C GLY A 13 6.56 26.46 17.52
N LYS A 14 7.18 26.99 16.46
CA LYS A 14 6.52 27.82 15.45
C LYS A 14 5.93 26.93 14.36
N ALA A 15 4.73 27.29 13.89
CA ALA A 15 4.12 26.57 12.77
C ALA A 15 4.97 26.70 11.50
N ARG A 16 5.19 25.57 10.81
CA ARG A 16 5.85 25.54 9.49
C ARG A 16 5.02 26.33 8.48
N PRO A 17 5.63 26.92 7.45
CA PRO A 17 4.94 27.83 6.53
C PRO A 17 3.65 27.23 5.95
N HIS A 18 3.68 25.98 5.48
CA HIS A 18 2.52 25.31 4.89
C HIS A 18 1.41 24.95 5.91
N TYR A 19 1.71 24.94 7.21
CA TYR A 19 0.71 24.76 8.27
C TYR A 19 0.21 26.07 8.90
N GLN A 20 0.79 27.22 8.58
CA GLN A 20 0.52 28.48 9.29
C GLN A 20 -0.97 28.85 9.32
N ILE A 21 -1.67 28.73 8.20
CA ILE A 21 -3.11 29.05 8.09
C ILE A 21 -3.92 28.06 8.93
N PHE A 22 -3.63 26.75 8.81
CA PHE A 22 -4.32 25.72 9.55
C PHE A 22 -4.10 25.85 11.06
N HIS A 23 -2.87 26.09 11.49
CA HIS A 23 -2.54 26.27 12.91
C HIS A 23 -3.28 27.48 13.52
N ASN A 24 -3.37 28.59 12.80
CA ASN A 24 -4.11 29.75 13.25
C ASN A 24 -5.62 29.47 13.32
N TRP A 25 -6.15 28.74 12.35
CA TRP A 25 -7.53 28.32 12.35
C TRP A 25 -7.83 27.36 13.51
N LEU A 26 -6.98 26.35 13.72
CA LEU A 26 -7.14 25.34 14.77
C LEU A 26 -7.19 25.97 16.18
N LYS A 27 -6.36 26.98 16.44
CA LYS A 27 -6.37 27.71 17.71
C LYS A 27 -7.68 28.48 18.00
N GLN A 28 -8.48 28.72 16.99
CA GLN A 28 -9.78 29.41 17.12
C GLN A 28 -10.94 28.43 17.32
N GLN A 29 -10.69 27.10 17.15
CA GLN A 29 -11.70 26.09 17.32
C GLN A 29 -11.82 25.69 18.80
N SER A 30 -13.05 25.49 19.25
CA SER A 30 -13.29 24.89 20.58
C SER A 30 -13.27 23.36 20.50
N ASP A 31 -12.83 22.71 21.57
CA ASP A 31 -12.86 21.24 21.67
C ASP A 31 -14.30 20.70 21.49
N THR A 32 -15.30 21.44 21.95
CA THR A 32 -16.72 21.09 21.76
C THR A 32 -17.09 21.04 20.29
N LEU A 33 -16.70 22.04 19.49
CA LEU A 33 -16.98 22.06 18.05
C LEU A 33 -16.24 20.94 17.32
N MET A 34 -14.98 20.73 17.66
CA MET A 34 -14.19 19.64 17.09
C MET A 34 -14.80 18.28 17.45
N GLY A 35 -15.27 18.10 18.68
CA GLY A 35 -15.97 16.88 19.07
C GLY A 35 -17.27 16.63 18.29
N LEU A 36 -18.07 17.68 18.06
CA LEU A 36 -19.29 17.59 17.24
C LEU A 36 -18.96 17.22 15.78
N LYS A 37 -17.92 17.82 15.22
CA LYS A 37 -17.46 17.50 13.85
C LYS A 37 -16.96 16.06 13.71
N ARG A 38 -16.26 15.55 14.72
CA ARG A 38 -15.85 14.13 14.77
C ARG A 38 -17.08 13.21 14.80
N ALA A 39 -18.07 13.50 15.66
CA ALA A 39 -19.29 12.70 15.73
C ALA A 39 -20.08 12.74 14.41
N GLU A 40 -20.09 13.89 13.71
CA GLU A 40 -20.67 14.02 12.38
C GLU A 40 -19.95 13.13 11.36
N ALA A 41 -18.62 13.14 11.35
CA ALA A 41 -17.80 12.27 10.47
C ALA A 41 -18.07 10.79 10.73
N ASP A 42 -18.04 10.37 11.99
CA ASP A 42 -18.30 8.97 12.38
C ASP A 42 -19.70 8.50 11.93
N LEU A 43 -20.70 9.38 12.05
CA LEU A 43 -22.06 9.06 11.60
C LEU A 43 -22.13 8.91 10.08
N ILE A 44 -21.43 9.76 9.32
CA ILE A 44 -21.41 9.71 7.87
C ILE A 44 -20.68 8.46 7.41
N PHE A 45 -19.50 8.14 7.96
CA PHE A 45 -18.75 6.93 7.63
C PHE A 45 -19.59 5.67 7.84
N ARG A 46 -20.32 5.58 8.96
CA ARG A 46 -21.26 4.46 9.21
C ARG A 46 -22.37 4.40 8.17
N ARG A 47 -22.96 5.54 7.81
CA ARG A 47 -24.08 5.58 6.82
C ARG A 47 -23.64 5.25 5.40
N VAL A 48 -22.43 5.65 5.02
CA VAL A 48 -21.85 5.33 3.71
C VAL A 48 -21.33 3.90 3.66
N GLY A 49 -21.15 3.25 4.84
CA GLY A 49 -20.61 1.89 4.93
C GLY A 49 -19.09 1.83 4.73
N ILE A 50 -18.38 2.90 5.11
CA ILE A 50 -16.91 2.94 5.06
C ILE A 50 -16.38 2.11 6.22
N THR A 51 -16.33 0.81 6.01
CA THR A 51 -15.96 -0.18 7.02
C THR A 51 -14.72 -0.94 6.61
N PHE A 52 -14.07 -1.52 7.60
CA PHE A 52 -12.97 -2.44 7.45
C PHE A 52 -13.25 -3.67 8.32
N ALA A 53 -13.27 -4.86 7.73
CA ALA A 53 -13.46 -6.08 8.51
C ALA A 53 -12.13 -6.50 9.17
N VAL A 54 -12.15 -6.75 10.47
CA VAL A 54 -10.99 -7.24 11.23
C VAL A 54 -11.03 -8.75 11.27
N TYR A 55 -10.02 -9.42 10.74
CA TYR A 55 -9.89 -10.88 10.85
C TYR A 55 -9.51 -11.27 12.29
N GLY A 56 -10.22 -12.22 12.88
CA GLY A 56 -9.88 -12.78 14.18
C GLY A 56 -10.84 -12.44 15.34
N ASP A 57 -11.82 -11.59 15.13
CA ASP A 57 -12.97 -11.49 16.05
C ASP A 57 -14.02 -12.53 15.62
N ASP A 58 -14.41 -13.43 16.53
CA ASP A 58 -15.38 -14.52 16.31
C ASP A 58 -16.77 -14.07 15.79
N LEU A 59 -16.99 -12.76 15.67
CA LEU A 59 -18.24 -12.16 15.24
C LEU A 59 -18.19 -11.47 13.87
N GLY A 60 -17.04 -11.45 13.17
CA GLY A 60 -16.94 -10.79 11.87
C GLY A 60 -17.33 -9.30 11.92
N ALA A 61 -17.01 -8.62 13.02
CA ALA A 61 -17.47 -7.25 13.26
C ALA A 61 -16.80 -6.30 12.27
N GLU A 62 -17.59 -5.74 11.38
CA GLU A 62 -17.18 -4.58 10.59
C GLU A 62 -16.98 -3.37 11.51
N ARG A 63 -15.82 -2.76 11.44
CA ARG A 63 -15.51 -1.53 12.17
C ARG A 63 -15.35 -0.39 11.19
N THR A 64 -15.89 0.78 11.53
CA THR A 64 -15.51 2.01 10.82
C THR A 64 -14.06 2.32 11.09
N ILE A 65 -13.31 2.74 10.06
CA ILE A 65 -11.94 3.24 10.27
C ILE A 65 -12.05 4.60 10.97
N PRO A 66 -11.37 4.79 12.10
CA PRO A 66 -11.40 6.09 12.79
C PRO A 66 -10.79 7.16 11.88
N PHE A 67 -11.56 8.20 11.61
CA PHE A 67 -11.13 9.36 10.84
C PHE A 67 -10.69 10.48 11.78
N ASP A 68 -9.51 11.04 11.54
CA ASP A 68 -9.06 12.25 12.23
C ASP A 68 -9.17 13.47 11.31
N GLN A 69 -9.83 14.50 11.83
CA GLN A 69 -10.16 15.74 11.14
C GLN A 69 -9.01 16.77 11.06
N VAL A 70 -7.83 16.42 11.54
CA VAL A 70 -6.62 17.25 11.41
C VAL A 70 -5.81 16.72 10.23
N PRO A 71 -5.69 17.46 9.11
CA PRO A 71 -5.02 16.97 7.91
C PRO A 71 -3.51 16.89 8.08
N ARG A 72 -2.86 16.02 7.32
CA ARG A 72 -1.43 16.10 7.05
C ARG A 72 -1.20 16.97 5.82
N ILE A 73 -0.35 17.99 5.93
CA ILE A 73 -0.13 18.97 4.87
C ILE A 73 1.30 18.90 4.35
N PHE A 74 1.45 18.79 3.03
CA PHE A 74 2.72 18.84 2.31
C PHE A 74 2.83 20.13 1.50
N ALA A 75 4.01 20.75 1.50
CA ALA A 75 4.33 21.76 0.52
C ALA A 75 4.52 21.14 -0.87
N ALA A 76 4.22 21.88 -1.95
CA ALA A 76 4.36 21.42 -3.33
C ALA A 76 5.74 20.80 -3.60
N LYS A 77 6.81 21.49 -3.25
CA LYS A 77 8.18 21.04 -3.47
C LYS A 77 8.54 19.73 -2.74
N GLU A 78 8.01 19.53 -1.52
CA GLU A 78 8.23 18.26 -0.80
C GLU A 78 7.53 17.10 -1.52
N TRP A 79 6.32 17.36 -2.03
CA TRP A 79 5.58 16.37 -2.77
C TRP A 79 6.23 16.01 -4.10
N GLU A 80 6.74 16.99 -4.83
CA GLU A 80 7.48 16.76 -6.09
C GLU A 80 8.69 15.83 -5.89
N GLN A 81 9.46 16.04 -4.82
CA GLN A 81 10.58 15.16 -4.47
C GLN A 81 10.11 13.72 -4.18
N LEU A 82 9.04 13.60 -3.39
CA LEU A 82 8.45 12.32 -3.03
C LEU A 82 7.91 11.59 -4.27
N GLU A 83 7.18 12.30 -5.11
CA GLU A 83 6.63 11.76 -6.36
C GLU A 83 7.74 11.31 -7.33
N ALA A 84 8.81 12.10 -7.51
CA ALA A 84 9.94 11.74 -8.34
C ALA A 84 10.60 10.42 -7.87
N GLY A 85 10.82 10.30 -6.56
CA GLY A 85 11.40 9.10 -5.97
C GLY A 85 10.49 7.87 -6.07
N LEU A 86 9.18 8.04 -5.91
CA LEU A 86 8.21 6.96 -6.07
C LEU A 86 8.13 6.47 -7.52
N ARG A 87 8.12 7.39 -8.49
CA ARG A 87 8.16 7.06 -9.93
C ARG A 87 9.43 6.27 -10.28
N GLN A 88 10.59 6.71 -9.79
CA GLN A 88 11.87 6.02 -9.97
C GLN A 88 11.80 4.60 -9.41
N ARG A 89 11.36 4.47 -8.16
CA ARG A 89 11.29 3.19 -7.45
C ARG A 89 10.39 2.18 -8.14
N VAL A 90 9.16 2.57 -8.48
CA VAL A 90 8.20 1.67 -9.14
C VAL A 90 8.67 1.26 -10.53
N LYS A 91 9.37 2.13 -11.25
CA LYS A 91 9.99 1.80 -12.53
C LYS A 91 11.08 0.73 -12.37
N ALA A 92 11.95 0.85 -11.37
CA ALA A 92 12.97 -0.16 -11.07
C ALA A 92 12.36 -1.50 -10.63
N LEU A 93 11.33 -1.47 -9.78
CA LEU A 93 10.62 -2.67 -9.34
C LEU A 93 9.93 -3.41 -10.50
N ASN A 94 9.29 -2.70 -11.43
CA ASN A 94 8.74 -3.33 -12.64
C ASN A 94 9.84 -3.96 -13.52
N ARG A 95 11.00 -3.32 -13.66
CA ARG A 95 12.15 -3.88 -14.39
C ARG A 95 12.69 -5.12 -13.70
N PHE A 96 12.78 -5.11 -12.38
CA PHE A 96 13.18 -6.28 -11.59
C PHE A 96 12.21 -7.46 -11.78
N ILE A 97 10.90 -7.23 -11.71
CA ILE A 97 9.92 -8.32 -11.91
C ILE A 97 10.03 -8.89 -13.31
N TYR A 98 10.15 -8.04 -14.34
CA TYR A 98 10.40 -8.49 -15.70
C TYR A 98 11.65 -9.36 -15.78
N ASP A 99 12.78 -8.86 -15.27
CA ASP A 99 14.09 -9.52 -15.37
C ASP A 99 14.10 -10.91 -14.72
N VAL A 100 13.54 -11.07 -13.53
CA VAL A 100 13.53 -12.37 -12.82
C VAL A 100 12.63 -13.42 -13.48
N TYR A 101 11.71 -13.01 -14.34
CA TYR A 101 10.88 -13.94 -15.13
C TYR A 101 11.39 -14.14 -16.57
N HIS A 102 12.43 -13.42 -17.02
CA HIS A 102 12.98 -13.49 -18.38
C HIS A 102 14.49 -13.70 -18.38
N ASP A 103 15.24 -12.61 -18.37
CA ASP A 103 16.67 -12.64 -18.65
C ASP A 103 17.55 -12.93 -17.42
N GLU A 104 17.05 -12.75 -16.21
CA GLU A 104 17.74 -13.01 -14.91
C GLU A 104 19.07 -12.25 -14.78
N GLU A 105 19.19 -11.06 -15.40
CA GLU A 105 20.43 -10.29 -15.47
C GLU A 105 20.93 -9.82 -14.09
N ILE A 106 20.02 -9.42 -13.19
CA ILE A 106 20.39 -9.00 -11.83
C ILE A 106 20.94 -10.17 -10.99
N ILE A 107 20.45 -11.39 -11.26
CA ILE A 107 20.95 -12.63 -10.63
C ILE A 107 22.32 -12.95 -11.19
N LYS A 108 22.51 -12.91 -12.52
CA LYS A 108 23.80 -13.14 -13.19
C LYS A 108 24.86 -12.12 -12.76
N ALA A 109 24.44 -10.89 -12.49
CA ALA A 109 25.32 -9.84 -11.95
C ALA A 109 25.69 -10.06 -10.46
N GLY A 110 25.06 -11.03 -9.78
CA GLY A 110 25.33 -11.34 -8.37
C GLY A 110 24.79 -10.30 -7.39
N ILE A 111 23.89 -9.40 -7.82
CA ILE A 111 23.31 -8.35 -6.99
C ILE A 111 22.24 -8.96 -6.07
N VAL A 112 21.32 -9.75 -6.64
CA VAL A 112 20.33 -10.51 -5.88
C VAL A 112 20.67 -11.99 -5.97
N PRO A 113 20.87 -12.68 -4.83
CA PRO A 113 21.17 -14.10 -4.83
C PRO A 113 20.03 -14.94 -5.43
N ALA A 114 20.38 -15.93 -6.25
CA ALA A 114 19.42 -16.80 -6.94
C ALA A 114 18.44 -17.51 -5.97
N GLU A 115 18.93 -17.94 -4.82
CA GLU A 115 18.12 -18.61 -3.81
C GLU A 115 17.05 -17.69 -3.19
N GLN A 116 17.27 -16.37 -3.17
CA GLN A 116 16.30 -15.39 -2.70
C GLN A 116 15.12 -15.25 -3.66
N ILE A 117 15.31 -15.59 -4.92
CA ILE A 117 14.28 -15.56 -5.95
C ILE A 117 13.62 -16.93 -6.07
N PHE A 118 14.39 -17.97 -6.39
CA PHE A 118 13.80 -19.26 -6.79
C PHE A 118 13.26 -20.08 -5.61
N ASN A 119 13.75 -19.85 -4.38
CA ASN A 119 13.22 -20.47 -3.17
C ASN A 119 12.13 -19.61 -2.50
N ASN A 120 11.81 -18.41 -3.05
CA ASN A 120 10.79 -17.55 -2.50
C ASN A 120 9.40 -18.08 -2.84
N ALA A 121 8.53 -18.21 -1.83
CA ALA A 121 7.15 -18.66 -2.01
C ALA A 121 6.30 -17.74 -2.90
N GLN A 122 6.72 -16.49 -3.09
CA GLN A 122 6.05 -15.51 -3.96
C GLN A 122 6.53 -15.58 -5.42
N TYR A 123 7.61 -16.31 -5.71
CA TYR A 123 8.03 -16.55 -7.08
C TYR A 123 7.07 -17.54 -7.76
N ARG A 124 6.63 -17.21 -8.97
CA ARG A 124 5.68 -18.02 -9.74
C ARG A 124 6.36 -18.58 -11.00
N PRO A 125 6.86 -19.83 -10.98
CA PRO A 125 7.53 -20.42 -12.15
C PRO A 125 6.69 -20.40 -13.43
N ASP A 126 5.36 -20.43 -13.29
CA ASP A 126 4.41 -20.37 -14.41
C ASP A 126 4.49 -19.06 -15.20
N MET A 127 5.11 -18.02 -14.62
CA MET A 127 5.29 -16.73 -15.26
C MET A 127 6.60 -16.60 -16.05
N ARG A 128 7.47 -17.61 -16.02
CA ARG A 128 8.72 -17.59 -16.81
C ARG A 128 8.41 -17.43 -18.28
N ASN A 129 9.05 -16.45 -18.93
CA ASN A 129 8.89 -16.10 -20.34
C ASN A 129 7.44 -15.76 -20.76
N VAL A 130 6.59 -15.35 -19.82
CA VAL A 130 5.26 -14.83 -20.12
C VAL A 130 5.34 -13.33 -20.39
N ASN A 131 5.01 -12.92 -21.62
CA ASN A 131 4.98 -11.52 -21.97
C ASN A 131 3.70 -10.87 -21.43
N VAL A 132 3.85 -9.84 -20.61
CA VAL A 132 2.75 -9.00 -20.13
C VAL A 132 2.71 -7.70 -20.93
N PRO A 133 1.53 -7.08 -21.11
CA PRO A 133 1.43 -5.83 -21.86
C PRO A 133 2.38 -4.76 -21.33
N ARG A 134 3.21 -4.18 -22.20
CA ARG A 134 4.19 -3.11 -21.89
C ARG A 134 5.30 -3.50 -20.91
N ASP A 135 5.50 -4.76 -20.60
CA ASP A 135 6.42 -5.26 -19.58
C ASP A 135 6.12 -4.69 -18.18
N ILE A 136 4.85 -4.32 -17.93
CA ILE A 136 4.40 -3.76 -16.65
C ILE A 136 3.67 -4.84 -15.86
N TYR A 137 4.24 -5.24 -14.75
CA TYR A 137 3.69 -6.26 -13.84
C TYR A 137 2.88 -5.63 -12.71
N ALA A 138 3.44 -4.61 -12.06
CA ALA A 138 2.77 -3.85 -11.00
C ALA A 138 2.17 -2.57 -11.60
N GLN A 139 0.92 -2.65 -12.04
CA GLN A 139 0.16 -1.50 -12.54
C GLN A 139 -0.24 -0.57 -11.41
N ILE A 140 -0.53 -1.11 -10.24
CA ILE A 140 -0.90 -0.36 -9.03
C ILE A 140 0.09 -0.70 -7.93
N ALA A 141 0.84 0.28 -7.44
CA ALA A 141 1.75 0.14 -6.32
C ALA A 141 1.32 1.05 -5.16
N GLY A 142 1.26 0.50 -3.95
CA GLY A 142 1.08 1.25 -2.71
C GLY A 142 2.38 1.22 -1.92
N ILE A 143 3.07 2.34 -1.79
CA ILE A 143 4.39 2.41 -1.17
C ILE A 143 4.27 3.06 0.20
N ASP A 144 4.63 2.34 1.25
CA ASP A 144 4.57 2.88 2.61
C ASP A 144 5.78 3.75 2.89
N ILE A 145 5.53 5.02 3.22
CA ILE A 145 6.54 6.06 3.43
C ILE A 145 6.47 6.55 4.88
N VAL A 146 7.62 6.68 5.50
CA VAL A 146 7.78 7.32 6.80
C VAL A 146 8.74 8.50 6.67
N ARG A 147 8.56 9.50 7.53
CA ARG A 147 9.41 10.69 7.61
C ARG A 147 10.17 10.67 8.93
N ALA A 148 11.48 10.86 8.87
CA ALA A 148 12.34 10.93 10.04
C ALA A 148 12.86 12.35 10.33
N GLY A 149 12.82 13.24 9.32
CA GLY A 149 13.32 14.61 9.40
C GLY A 149 12.82 15.48 8.24
N GLU A 150 13.31 16.70 8.18
CA GLU A 150 13.00 17.62 7.08
C GLU A 150 13.62 17.10 5.78
N GLY A 151 12.78 16.82 4.77
CA GLY A 151 13.21 16.21 3.52
C GLY A 151 13.69 14.75 3.63
N GLU A 152 13.65 14.13 4.79
CA GLU A 152 14.11 12.77 5.03
C GLU A 152 12.97 11.77 4.98
N PHE A 153 12.72 11.24 3.80
CA PHE A 153 11.71 10.21 3.58
C PHE A 153 12.36 8.83 3.40
N TYR A 154 11.77 7.84 4.07
CA TYR A 154 12.17 6.45 3.99
C TYR A 154 11.02 5.61 3.48
N VAL A 155 11.30 4.73 2.54
CA VAL A 155 10.35 3.68 2.17
C VAL A 155 10.38 2.60 3.24
N LEU A 156 9.23 2.25 3.77
CA LEU A 156 9.08 1.21 4.79
C LEU A 156 8.74 -0.15 4.17
N GLU A 157 7.89 -0.14 3.13
CA GLU A 157 7.37 -1.33 2.47
C GLU A 157 6.88 -1.01 1.06
N ASP A 158 7.08 -1.96 0.14
CA ASP A 158 6.54 -1.93 -1.21
C ASP A 158 5.36 -2.88 -1.30
N ASN A 159 4.14 -2.40 -1.56
CA ASN A 159 2.96 -3.23 -1.73
C ASN A 159 2.60 -3.29 -3.22
N LEU A 160 2.87 -4.44 -3.87
CA LEU A 160 2.77 -4.64 -5.32
C LEU A 160 1.81 -5.76 -5.73
N ARG A 161 1.23 -6.50 -4.79
CA ARG A 161 0.23 -7.53 -5.08
C ARG A 161 -1.16 -6.93 -5.24
N VAL A 162 -1.81 -6.60 -4.14
CA VAL A 162 -3.17 -6.03 -4.06
C VAL A 162 -3.24 -4.87 -3.07
N PRO A 163 -2.51 -3.75 -3.31
CA PRO A 163 -2.49 -2.63 -2.38
C PRO A 163 -3.90 -2.07 -2.16
N SER A 164 -4.22 -1.73 -0.91
CA SER A 164 -5.51 -1.19 -0.49
C SER A 164 -5.35 0.13 0.26
N GLY A 165 -6.45 0.89 0.32
CA GLY A 165 -6.54 2.11 1.09
C GLY A 165 -6.81 3.38 0.29
N VAL A 166 -6.84 3.30 -1.04
CA VAL A 166 -7.06 4.49 -1.88
C VAL A 166 -8.48 5.04 -1.78
N SER A 167 -9.47 4.19 -1.55
CA SER A 167 -10.85 4.62 -1.32
C SER A 167 -10.97 5.51 -0.08
N TYR A 168 -10.22 5.16 0.98
CA TYR A 168 -10.19 5.96 2.21
C TYR A 168 -9.53 7.32 2.00
N MET A 169 -8.44 7.39 1.21
CA MET A 169 -7.82 8.66 0.82
C MET A 169 -8.84 9.60 0.15
N VAL A 170 -9.64 9.09 -0.78
CA VAL A 170 -10.65 9.89 -1.49
C VAL A 170 -11.82 10.27 -0.57
N GLU A 171 -12.28 9.35 0.26
CA GLU A 171 -13.39 9.60 1.19
C GLU A 171 -12.97 10.55 2.34
N ASP A 172 -11.73 10.46 2.83
CA ASP A 172 -11.17 11.39 3.81
C ASP A 172 -11.17 12.83 3.26
N ARG A 173 -10.78 13.03 1.96
CA ARG A 173 -10.86 14.32 1.28
C ARG A 173 -12.30 14.83 1.19
N LYS A 174 -13.24 14.01 0.77
CA LYS A 174 -14.67 14.39 0.71
C LYS A 174 -15.21 14.75 2.08
N MET A 175 -14.80 14.00 3.12
CA MET A 175 -15.18 14.29 4.49
C MET A 175 -14.66 15.65 4.94
N MET A 176 -13.38 15.94 4.72
CA MET A 176 -12.79 17.23 5.07
C MET A 176 -13.47 18.40 4.35
N MET A 177 -13.75 18.27 3.06
CA MET A 177 -14.49 19.28 2.28
C MET A 177 -15.88 19.54 2.86
N ARG A 178 -16.54 18.51 3.36
CA ARG A 178 -17.88 18.63 3.98
C ARG A 178 -17.83 19.26 5.36
N LEU A 179 -16.87 18.83 6.19
CA LEU A 179 -16.77 19.30 7.58
C LEU A 179 -16.25 20.73 7.68
N PHE A 180 -15.30 21.11 6.83
CA PHE A 180 -14.53 22.35 6.91
C PHE A 180 -14.37 23.04 5.55
N PRO A 181 -15.46 23.38 4.85
CA PRO A 181 -15.39 24.00 3.52
C PRO A 181 -14.61 25.29 3.50
N ASP A 182 -14.62 26.05 4.62
CA ASP A 182 -13.90 27.31 4.74
C ASP A 182 -12.37 27.16 4.66
N LEU A 183 -11.83 25.99 5.03
CA LEU A 183 -10.41 25.70 4.89
C LEU A 183 -10.00 25.56 3.43
N PHE A 184 -10.86 24.94 2.61
CA PHE A 184 -10.64 24.76 1.17
C PHE A 184 -10.72 26.07 0.39
N GLN A 185 -11.33 27.12 0.97
CA GLN A 185 -11.27 28.48 0.42
C GLN A 185 -9.95 29.20 0.73
N LYS A 186 -9.26 28.78 1.81
CA LYS A 186 -8.01 29.40 2.29
C LYS A 186 -6.76 28.75 1.75
N TYR A 187 -6.87 27.49 1.31
CA TYR A 187 -5.78 26.69 0.76
C TYR A 187 -6.07 26.30 -0.69
N ARG A 188 -5.06 26.34 -1.52
CA ARG A 188 -5.07 25.67 -2.82
C ARG A 188 -4.59 24.23 -2.63
N ILE A 189 -5.52 23.31 -2.45
CA ILE A 189 -5.23 21.90 -2.21
C ILE A 189 -5.40 21.16 -3.50
N ALA A 190 -4.37 20.44 -3.94
CA ALA A 190 -4.42 19.64 -5.16
C ALA A 190 -5.48 18.53 -5.05
N PRO A 191 -6.28 18.31 -6.10
CA PRO A 191 -7.40 17.37 -6.08
C PRO A 191 -6.92 15.91 -6.14
N VAL A 192 -7.65 15.00 -5.49
CA VAL A 192 -7.38 13.55 -5.49
C VAL A 192 -8.58 12.73 -6.00
N GLU A 193 -9.73 13.35 -6.17
CA GLU A 193 -11.02 12.71 -6.47
C GLU A 193 -11.03 12.02 -7.85
N HIS A 194 -10.15 12.46 -8.76
CA HIS A 194 -10.00 11.89 -10.10
C HIS A 194 -9.14 10.62 -10.16
N TYR A 195 -8.71 10.08 -9.00
CA TYR A 195 -7.95 8.83 -8.96
C TYR A 195 -8.63 7.65 -9.68
N PRO A 196 -9.96 7.42 -9.53
CA PRO A 196 -10.62 6.33 -10.24
C PRO A 196 -10.54 6.46 -11.77
N ASP A 197 -10.57 7.69 -12.30
CA ASP A 197 -10.43 7.95 -13.75
C ASP A 197 -9.01 7.60 -14.22
N LEU A 198 -7.97 7.98 -13.44
CA LEU A 198 -6.58 7.62 -13.73
C LEU A 198 -6.36 6.11 -13.64
N LEU A 199 -6.99 5.44 -12.67
CA LEU A 199 -6.94 3.99 -12.53
C LEU A 199 -7.56 3.31 -13.74
N LEU A 200 -8.75 3.73 -14.17
CA LEU A 200 -9.40 3.18 -15.36
C LEU A 200 -8.58 3.41 -16.63
N GLU A 201 -7.98 4.59 -16.80
CA GLU A 201 -7.06 4.88 -17.89
C GLU A 201 -5.83 3.97 -17.87
N CYS A 202 -5.24 3.77 -16.68
CA CYS A 202 -4.12 2.85 -16.48
C CYS A 202 -4.51 1.43 -16.91
N LEU A 203 -5.62 0.89 -16.40
CA LEU A 203 -6.12 -0.43 -16.73
C LEU A 203 -6.41 -0.60 -18.22
N LYS A 204 -7.06 0.36 -18.85
CA LYS A 204 -7.30 0.34 -20.30
C LYS A 204 -6.01 0.41 -21.13
N SER A 205 -4.96 1.01 -20.60
CA SER A 205 -3.68 1.16 -21.32
C SER A 205 -2.87 -0.14 -21.40
N VAL A 206 -3.17 -1.10 -20.54
CA VAL A 206 -2.50 -2.43 -20.49
C VAL A 206 -3.39 -3.56 -21.03
N LYS A 207 -4.34 -3.24 -21.88
CA LYS A 207 -5.19 -4.21 -22.56
C LYS A 207 -4.42 -5.15 -23.49
N PRO A 208 -4.92 -6.34 -23.82
CA PRO A 208 -4.40 -7.16 -24.89
C PRO A 208 -4.31 -6.41 -26.22
N ASP A 209 -3.34 -6.75 -27.07
CA ASP A 209 -3.02 -5.99 -28.28
C ASP A 209 -4.13 -6.02 -29.33
N ASP A 210 -4.87 -7.14 -29.43
CA ASP A 210 -5.98 -7.34 -30.37
C ASP A 210 -7.26 -6.56 -30.04
N VAL A 211 -7.32 -5.98 -28.83
CA VAL A 211 -8.50 -5.31 -28.29
C VAL A 211 -8.45 -3.80 -28.56
N LYS A 212 -9.49 -3.24 -29.16
CA LYS A 212 -9.60 -1.78 -29.37
C LYS A 212 -10.21 -1.06 -28.18
N LYS A 213 -11.34 -1.56 -27.69
CA LYS A 213 -12.05 -1.02 -26.51
C LYS A 213 -12.13 -2.13 -25.46
N PRO A 214 -11.26 -2.11 -24.45
CA PRO A 214 -11.24 -3.17 -23.46
C PRO A 214 -12.45 -3.08 -22.53
N ASN A 215 -13.02 -4.26 -22.23
CA ASN A 215 -13.95 -4.44 -21.13
C ASN A 215 -13.13 -4.72 -19.86
N VAL A 216 -13.27 -3.84 -18.86
CA VAL A 216 -12.54 -3.87 -17.59
C VAL A 216 -13.50 -4.27 -16.49
N VAL A 217 -13.11 -5.21 -15.63
CA VAL A 217 -13.88 -5.61 -14.44
C VAL A 217 -13.01 -5.57 -13.19
N VAL A 218 -13.64 -5.44 -12.03
CA VAL A 218 -12.99 -5.62 -10.72
C VAL A 218 -13.34 -7.01 -10.18
N LEU A 219 -12.34 -7.87 -10.02
CA LEU A 219 -12.53 -9.20 -9.43
C LEU A 219 -12.33 -9.14 -7.91
N THR A 220 -13.39 -9.36 -7.16
CA THR A 220 -13.39 -9.39 -5.70
C THR A 220 -13.50 -10.82 -5.17
N PRO A 221 -12.89 -11.14 -4.02
CA PRO A 221 -13.15 -12.39 -3.30
C PRO A 221 -14.51 -12.40 -2.57
N GLY A 222 -15.27 -11.30 -2.64
CA GLY A 222 -16.60 -11.19 -2.05
C GLY A 222 -16.65 -10.39 -0.75
N MET A 223 -17.85 -10.29 -0.20
CA MET A 223 -18.20 -9.40 0.91
C MET A 223 -17.49 -9.69 2.24
N TYR A 224 -16.93 -10.87 2.40
CA TYR A 224 -16.19 -11.23 3.63
C TYR A 224 -14.74 -10.73 3.63
N ASN A 225 -14.27 -10.14 2.53
CA ASN A 225 -12.93 -9.55 2.47
C ASN A 225 -12.90 -8.21 3.22
N SER A 226 -11.84 -7.98 3.98
CA SER A 226 -11.67 -6.75 4.77
C SER A 226 -11.70 -5.47 3.94
N ALA A 227 -11.30 -5.53 2.68
CA ALA A 227 -11.26 -4.40 1.76
C ALA A 227 -12.45 -4.37 0.78
N TYR A 228 -13.54 -5.11 1.04
CA TYR A 228 -14.68 -5.20 0.12
C TYR A 228 -15.30 -3.84 -0.18
N PHE A 229 -15.37 -2.94 0.80
CA PHE A 229 -15.80 -1.56 0.58
C PHE A 229 -15.00 -0.92 -0.56
N GLU A 230 -13.67 -1.01 -0.53
CA GLU A 230 -12.81 -0.44 -1.57
C GLU A 230 -13.05 -1.09 -2.94
N HIS A 231 -13.28 -2.40 -2.99
CA HIS A 231 -13.54 -3.09 -4.26
C HIS A 231 -14.81 -2.57 -4.92
N SER A 232 -15.92 -2.47 -4.17
CA SER A 232 -17.19 -1.97 -4.67
C SER A 232 -17.13 -0.48 -4.98
N TYR A 233 -16.47 0.30 -4.14
CA TYR A 233 -16.26 1.73 -4.33
C TYR A 233 -15.53 2.02 -5.64
N LEU A 234 -14.38 1.37 -5.89
CA LEU A 234 -13.60 1.58 -7.10
C LEU A 234 -14.35 1.12 -8.36
N ALA A 235 -15.02 -0.03 -8.31
CA ALA A 235 -15.84 -0.48 -9.43
C ALA A 235 -16.93 0.54 -9.78
N GLN A 236 -17.63 1.05 -8.77
CA GLN A 236 -18.68 2.07 -8.95
C GLN A 236 -18.12 3.39 -9.50
N GLN A 237 -17.00 3.88 -8.94
CA GLN A 237 -16.41 5.15 -9.37
C GLN A 237 -15.83 5.07 -10.79
N MET A 238 -15.27 3.94 -11.19
CA MET A 238 -14.79 3.69 -12.55
C MET A 238 -15.92 3.39 -13.54
N GLY A 239 -17.13 3.07 -13.06
CA GLY A 239 -18.25 2.64 -13.90
C GLY A 239 -18.00 1.30 -14.58
N VAL A 240 -17.39 0.34 -13.86
CA VAL A 240 -17.11 -1.03 -14.32
C VAL A 240 -17.78 -2.06 -13.42
N GLU A 241 -17.95 -3.27 -13.91
CA GLU A 241 -18.59 -4.34 -13.17
C GLU A 241 -17.69 -4.83 -12.02
N LEU A 242 -18.32 -5.05 -10.85
CA LEU A 242 -17.75 -5.80 -9.73
C LEU A 242 -18.18 -7.26 -9.87
N VAL A 243 -17.22 -8.16 -10.03
CA VAL A 243 -17.47 -9.59 -10.23
C VAL A 243 -16.75 -10.45 -9.21
N GLU A 244 -17.35 -11.60 -8.89
CA GLU A 244 -16.72 -12.70 -8.17
C GLU A 244 -16.29 -13.79 -9.16
N GLY A 245 -15.43 -14.73 -8.73
CA GLY A 245 -14.97 -15.83 -9.59
C GLY A 245 -16.09 -16.64 -10.26
N LYS A 246 -17.22 -16.83 -9.55
CA LYS A 246 -18.42 -17.53 -10.07
C LYS A 246 -19.09 -16.81 -11.25
N ASP A 247 -18.90 -15.51 -11.40
CA ASP A 247 -19.49 -14.69 -12.47
C ASP A 247 -18.67 -14.79 -13.76
N LEU A 248 -17.46 -15.29 -13.66
CA LEU A 248 -16.53 -15.44 -14.78
C LEU A 248 -16.39 -16.91 -15.20
N PHE A 249 -15.98 -17.14 -16.44
CA PHE A 249 -15.57 -18.44 -16.96
C PHE A 249 -14.63 -18.28 -18.15
N VAL A 250 -13.83 -19.32 -18.40
CA VAL A 250 -12.91 -19.38 -19.54
C VAL A 250 -13.46 -20.31 -20.61
N LYS A 251 -13.42 -19.86 -21.86
CA LYS A 251 -13.77 -20.66 -23.03
C LYS A 251 -12.83 -20.29 -24.17
N ASN A 252 -12.18 -21.30 -24.75
CA ASN A 252 -11.21 -21.12 -25.84
C ASN A 252 -10.12 -20.08 -25.48
N GLU A 253 -9.56 -20.19 -24.28
CA GLU A 253 -8.54 -19.28 -23.73
C GLU A 253 -8.95 -17.80 -23.70
N GLN A 254 -10.25 -17.51 -23.66
CA GLN A 254 -10.80 -16.19 -23.46
C GLN A 254 -11.68 -16.17 -22.22
N VAL A 255 -11.64 -15.06 -21.49
CA VAL A 255 -12.44 -14.85 -20.27
C VAL A 255 -13.74 -14.18 -20.60
N TYR A 256 -14.83 -14.70 -20.05
CA TYR A 256 -16.18 -14.15 -20.23
C TYR A 256 -16.84 -13.93 -18.88
N MET A 257 -17.60 -12.86 -18.79
CA MET A 257 -18.54 -12.57 -17.71
C MET A 257 -19.93 -13.05 -18.10
N ARG A 258 -20.64 -13.64 -17.13
CA ARG A 258 -22.07 -14.00 -17.27
C ARG A 258 -22.91 -12.77 -17.10
N THR A 259 -23.73 -12.46 -18.11
CA THR A 259 -24.71 -11.36 -18.04
C THR A 259 -26.11 -11.87 -18.39
N THR A 260 -27.14 -11.09 -18.09
CA THR A 260 -28.53 -11.40 -18.44
C THR A 260 -28.78 -11.42 -19.95
N GLN A 261 -27.87 -10.86 -20.74
CA GLN A 261 -27.94 -10.85 -22.21
C GLN A 261 -27.05 -11.91 -22.87
N GLY A 262 -26.34 -12.71 -22.05
CA GLY A 262 -25.41 -13.74 -22.49
C GLY A 262 -23.96 -13.42 -22.09
N PRO A 263 -23.02 -14.25 -22.50
CA PRO A 263 -21.60 -14.06 -22.19
C PRO A 263 -21.02 -12.79 -22.82
N GLU A 264 -20.29 -12.01 -22.05
CA GLU A 264 -19.56 -10.84 -22.50
C GLU A 264 -18.06 -11.02 -22.25
N ARG A 265 -17.22 -10.79 -23.27
CA ARG A 265 -15.75 -10.92 -23.13
C ARG A 265 -15.21 -9.91 -22.15
N VAL A 266 -14.29 -10.36 -21.28
CA VAL A 266 -13.51 -9.53 -20.36
C VAL A 266 -12.09 -9.47 -20.87
N ASP A 267 -11.51 -8.28 -20.94
CA ASP A 267 -10.17 -8.04 -21.50
C ASP A 267 -9.14 -7.63 -20.43
N VAL A 268 -9.58 -6.96 -19.35
CA VAL A 268 -8.73 -6.55 -18.24
C VAL A 268 -9.44 -6.83 -16.93
N ILE A 269 -8.78 -7.53 -16.03
CA ILE A 269 -9.24 -7.77 -14.66
C ILE A 269 -8.38 -6.97 -13.69
N TYR A 270 -8.99 -5.98 -13.01
CA TYR A 270 -8.40 -5.45 -11.79
C TYR A 270 -8.70 -6.41 -10.65
N ARG A 271 -7.73 -7.24 -10.32
CA ARG A 271 -7.90 -8.30 -9.34
C ARG A 271 -7.68 -7.82 -7.91
N ARG A 272 -8.57 -8.25 -7.02
CA ARG A 272 -8.43 -8.08 -5.57
C ARG A 272 -8.32 -9.44 -4.87
N VAL A 273 -7.92 -10.46 -5.62
CA VAL A 273 -7.69 -11.84 -5.20
C VAL A 273 -6.20 -12.13 -5.33
N ASP A 274 -5.59 -12.73 -4.30
CA ASP A 274 -4.17 -13.12 -4.32
C ASP A 274 -3.92 -14.26 -5.32
N ASP A 275 -2.65 -14.38 -5.79
CA ASP A 275 -2.22 -15.34 -6.79
C ASP A 275 -2.69 -16.77 -6.49
N ASP A 276 -2.53 -17.22 -5.24
CA ASP A 276 -2.88 -18.58 -4.81
C ASP A 276 -4.34 -18.95 -5.07
N PHE A 277 -5.22 -17.97 -5.15
CA PHE A 277 -6.66 -18.18 -5.28
C PHE A 277 -7.21 -17.89 -6.68
N LEU A 278 -6.37 -17.39 -7.61
CA LEU A 278 -6.82 -16.92 -8.93
C LEU A 278 -7.30 -18.03 -9.86
N ASP A 279 -6.65 -19.19 -9.85
CA ASP A 279 -6.99 -20.30 -10.72
C ASP A 279 -6.84 -21.64 -9.98
N PRO A 280 -7.95 -22.35 -9.70
CA PRO A 280 -7.89 -23.65 -9.00
C PRO A 280 -7.21 -24.76 -9.82
N LEU A 281 -7.02 -24.59 -11.13
CA LEU A 281 -6.31 -25.56 -11.97
C LEU A 281 -4.78 -25.38 -11.94
N ALA A 282 -4.31 -24.19 -11.50
CA ALA A 282 -2.89 -23.86 -11.51
C ALA A 282 -2.30 -23.69 -10.10
N PHE A 283 -3.09 -23.16 -9.16
CA PHE A 283 -2.65 -22.83 -7.81
C PHE A 283 -3.39 -23.69 -6.77
N ARG A 284 -4.11 -23.08 -5.83
CA ARG A 284 -4.86 -23.80 -4.82
C ARG A 284 -6.10 -24.48 -5.41
N SER A 285 -6.11 -25.80 -5.46
CA SER A 285 -7.20 -26.59 -6.05
C SER A 285 -8.54 -26.50 -5.28
N ASP A 286 -8.51 -26.05 -4.02
CA ASP A 286 -9.68 -25.82 -3.18
C ASP A 286 -10.23 -24.38 -3.30
N SER A 287 -9.62 -23.52 -4.13
CA SER A 287 -10.07 -22.13 -4.29
C SER A 287 -11.42 -22.05 -4.99
N THR A 288 -12.35 -21.36 -4.35
CA THR A 288 -13.66 -20.96 -4.90
C THR A 288 -13.71 -19.48 -5.31
N LEU A 289 -12.61 -18.74 -5.12
CA LEU A 289 -12.54 -17.30 -5.33
C LEU A 289 -12.08 -16.93 -6.74
N GLY A 290 -11.40 -17.84 -7.41
CA GLY A 290 -10.81 -17.64 -8.73
C GLY A 290 -11.63 -18.20 -9.86
N VAL A 291 -11.00 -18.28 -11.03
CA VAL A 291 -11.61 -18.70 -12.29
C VAL A 291 -10.79 -19.85 -12.90
N ALA A 292 -11.39 -21.02 -13.06
CA ALA A 292 -10.71 -22.17 -13.64
C ALA A 292 -10.25 -21.90 -15.09
N GLY A 293 -8.96 -22.10 -15.35
CA GLY A 293 -8.33 -21.86 -16.66
C GLY A 293 -7.89 -20.41 -16.91
N LEU A 294 -7.98 -19.53 -15.90
CA LEU A 294 -7.58 -18.12 -16.02
C LEU A 294 -6.10 -17.98 -16.38
N LEU A 295 -5.22 -18.80 -15.80
CA LEU A 295 -3.79 -18.77 -16.12
C LEU A 295 -3.52 -19.12 -17.58
N SER A 296 -4.24 -20.08 -18.15
CA SER A 296 -4.11 -20.43 -19.59
C SER A 296 -4.47 -19.23 -20.47
N ALA A 297 -5.60 -18.59 -20.22
CA ALA A 297 -6.03 -17.39 -20.95
C ALA A 297 -5.02 -16.23 -20.81
N TYR A 298 -4.44 -16.09 -19.61
CA TYR A 298 -3.44 -15.05 -19.31
C TYR A 298 -2.12 -15.32 -20.07
N ARG A 299 -1.61 -16.55 -20.05
CA ARG A 299 -0.40 -16.93 -20.79
C ARG A 299 -0.57 -16.85 -22.30
N ALA A 300 -1.79 -17.04 -22.80
CA ALA A 300 -2.12 -16.85 -24.21
C ALA A 300 -2.21 -15.37 -24.63
N GLY A 301 -2.08 -14.42 -23.67
CA GLY A 301 -2.16 -12.98 -23.94
C GLY A 301 -3.58 -12.46 -24.20
N ASN A 302 -4.61 -13.24 -23.87
CA ASN A 302 -6.00 -12.91 -24.16
C ASN A 302 -6.70 -12.11 -23.07
N ILE A 303 -6.07 -11.93 -21.93
CA ILE A 303 -6.55 -11.19 -20.76
C ILE A 303 -5.39 -10.52 -20.07
N THR A 304 -5.59 -9.34 -19.51
CA THR A 304 -4.63 -8.70 -18.61
C THR A 304 -5.11 -8.80 -17.17
N LEU A 305 -4.22 -9.18 -16.27
CA LEU A 305 -4.43 -9.13 -14.83
C LEU A 305 -3.62 -7.97 -14.24
N ALA A 306 -4.28 -7.06 -13.58
CA ALA A 306 -3.65 -5.94 -12.87
C ALA A 306 -3.86 -6.12 -11.34
N ASN A 307 -2.83 -6.29 -10.51
CA ASN A 307 -1.43 -6.51 -10.92
C ASN A 307 -1.22 -7.93 -11.48
N ALA A 308 -0.16 -8.10 -12.24
CA ALA A 308 0.21 -9.38 -12.83
C ALA A 308 0.44 -10.46 -11.77
N ILE A 309 0.29 -11.72 -12.16
CA ILE A 309 0.70 -12.86 -11.35
C ILE A 309 2.21 -12.77 -11.12
N GLY A 310 2.66 -13.11 -9.91
CA GLY A 310 4.08 -13.16 -9.56
C GLY A 310 4.70 -11.84 -9.10
N THR A 311 3.93 -10.75 -8.99
CA THR A 311 4.44 -9.48 -8.43
C THR A 311 4.85 -9.59 -6.96
N GLY A 312 4.36 -10.61 -6.26
CA GLY A 312 4.71 -10.88 -4.86
C GLY A 312 6.20 -11.03 -4.60
N ILE A 313 7.00 -11.41 -5.59
CA ILE A 313 8.46 -11.47 -5.45
C ILE A 313 9.08 -10.09 -5.11
N ALA A 314 8.53 -9.02 -5.63
CA ALA A 314 9.01 -7.67 -5.35
C ALA A 314 8.33 -7.00 -4.14
N ASP A 315 7.26 -7.59 -3.63
CA ASP A 315 6.51 -7.22 -2.41
C ASP A 315 7.17 -7.86 -1.15
N ASP A 316 8.02 -8.85 -1.34
CA ASP A 316 8.65 -9.61 -0.27
C ASP A 316 9.74 -8.80 0.46
N LYS A 317 9.68 -8.80 1.79
CA LYS A 317 10.61 -8.03 2.63
C LYS A 317 12.06 -8.51 2.55
N SER A 318 12.31 -9.74 2.07
CA SER A 318 13.66 -10.24 1.83
C SER A 318 14.30 -9.63 0.58
N ILE A 319 13.48 -9.12 -0.34
CA ILE A 319 13.89 -8.46 -1.59
C ILE A 319 14.03 -6.95 -1.40
N TYR A 320 13.26 -6.37 -0.51
CA TYR A 320 13.27 -4.94 -0.19
C TYR A 320 14.68 -4.33 0.00
N PRO A 321 15.68 -4.99 0.68
CA PRO A 321 17.03 -4.43 0.86
C PRO A 321 17.78 -4.16 -0.43
N TYR A 322 17.43 -4.84 -1.51
CA TYR A 322 18.11 -4.74 -2.81
C TYR A 322 17.52 -3.64 -3.72
N VAL A 323 16.43 -2.98 -3.32
CA VAL A 323 15.78 -1.98 -4.20
C VAL A 323 16.68 -0.79 -4.56
N PRO A 324 17.53 -0.25 -3.66
CA PRO A 324 18.51 0.75 -4.05
C PRO A 324 19.45 0.27 -5.17
N ASP A 325 19.95 -0.95 -5.06
CA ASP A 325 20.82 -1.56 -6.08
C ASP A 325 20.07 -1.82 -7.39
N MET A 326 18.79 -2.16 -7.34
CA MET A 326 17.92 -2.28 -8.52
C MET A 326 17.78 -0.95 -9.26
N ILE A 327 17.62 0.16 -8.53
CA ILE A 327 17.54 1.50 -9.13
C ILE A 327 18.84 1.81 -9.89
N GLU A 328 19.97 1.57 -9.27
CA GLU A 328 21.28 1.80 -9.92
C GLU A 328 21.48 0.86 -11.12
N PHE A 329 21.16 -0.43 -10.96
CA PHE A 329 21.36 -1.44 -11.99
C PHE A 329 20.47 -1.23 -13.23
N TYR A 330 19.16 -1.05 -13.03
CA TYR A 330 18.23 -0.94 -14.16
C TYR A 330 18.09 0.46 -14.73
N LEU A 331 18.29 1.49 -13.92
CA LEU A 331 18.06 2.88 -14.35
C LEU A 331 19.36 3.68 -14.52
N GLY A 332 20.47 3.23 -13.94
CA GLY A 332 21.72 3.99 -13.90
C GLY A 332 21.63 5.25 -13.05
N GLU A 333 20.70 5.29 -12.11
CA GLU A 333 20.36 6.46 -11.29
C GLU A 333 20.67 6.18 -9.82
N LYS A 334 20.92 7.23 -9.04
CA LYS A 334 20.99 7.10 -7.58
C LYS A 334 19.58 7.12 -6.99
N PRO A 335 19.30 6.34 -5.92
CA PRO A 335 18.02 6.39 -5.25
C PRO A 335 17.69 7.79 -4.73
N ILE A 336 16.48 8.27 -5.03
CA ILE A 336 15.94 9.55 -4.52
C ILE A 336 15.38 9.37 -3.11
N LEU A 337 14.68 8.25 -2.86
CA LEU A 337 14.13 7.90 -1.56
C LEU A 337 15.04 6.90 -0.84
N ASN A 338 15.17 7.07 0.46
CA ASN A 338 15.96 6.19 1.30
C ASN A 338 15.21 4.87 1.59
N ASN A 339 15.96 3.77 1.69
CA ASN A 339 15.48 2.57 2.35
C ASN A 339 15.78 2.63 3.85
N VAL A 340 14.91 2.04 4.65
CA VAL A 340 15.27 1.76 6.06
C VAL A 340 16.40 0.74 6.07
N PRO A 341 17.51 0.97 6.81
CA PRO A 341 18.57 -0.03 6.96
C PRO A 341 17.98 -1.37 7.40
N THR A 342 18.32 -2.44 6.69
CA THR A 342 17.66 -3.74 6.90
C THR A 342 18.69 -4.83 7.04
N PHE A 343 18.63 -5.52 8.19
CA PHE A 343 19.44 -6.69 8.50
C PHE A 343 18.72 -7.94 8.02
N GLN A 344 19.36 -8.73 7.19
CA GLN A 344 18.82 -9.99 6.67
C GLN A 344 19.25 -11.12 7.62
N CYS A 345 18.34 -11.60 8.46
CA CYS A 345 18.69 -12.58 9.51
C CYS A 345 19.22 -13.92 8.97
N ARG A 346 19.04 -14.21 7.68
CA ARG A 346 19.70 -15.34 6.98
C ARG A 346 21.22 -15.21 6.88
N LYS A 347 21.78 -14.00 7.02
CA LYS A 347 23.22 -13.75 7.05
C LYS A 347 23.72 -13.84 8.49
N ALA A 348 24.78 -14.60 8.73
CA ALA A 348 25.27 -14.87 10.09
C ALA A 348 25.59 -13.60 10.90
N ASP A 349 26.21 -12.61 10.26
CA ASP A 349 26.59 -11.35 10.92
C ASP A 349 25.34 -10.50 11.26
N ASP A 350 24.35 -10.41 10.33
CA ASP A 350 23.10 -9.71 10.54
C ASP A 350 22.26 -10.38 11.63
N LEU A 351 22.25 -11.72 11.67
CA LEU A 351 21.58 -12.48 12.72
C LEU A 351 22.20 -12.21 14.08
N ALA A 352 23.53 -12.28 14.17
CA ALA A 352 24.25 -12.03 15.42
C ALA A 352 23.96 -10.61 15.93
N TYR A 353 24.01 -9.61 15.05
CA TYR A 353 23.65 -8.24 15.39
C TYR A 353 22.20 -8.12 15.87
N THR A 354 21.26 -8.73 15.14
CA THR A 354 19.84 -8.72 15.47
C THR A 354 19.58 -9.33 16.85
N LEU A 355 20.14 -10.51 17.12
CA LEU A 355 19.99 -11.19 18.41
C LEU A 355 20.56 -10.37 19.57
N ALA A 356 21.64 -9.62 19.35
CA ALA A 356 22.25 -8.76 20.37
C ALA A 356 21.47 -7.45 20.63
N ASN A 357 20.53 -7.06 19.75
CA ASN A 357 19.86 -5.76 19.79
C ASN A 357 18.34 -5.84 19.66
N LEU A 358 17.71 -6.98 19.94
CA LEU A 358 16.26 -7.19 19.76
C LEU A 358 15.40 -6.10 20.41
N GLU A 359 15.82 -5.59 21.57
CA GLU A 359 15.11 -4.55 22.30
C GLU A 359 15.08 -3.17 21.58
N LYS A 360 15.89 -2.99 20.51
CA LYS A 360 16.01 -1.75 19.75
C LYS A 360 15.49 -1.87 18.32
N LEU A 361 15.16 -3.09 17.91
CA LEU A 361 14.82 -3.40 16.52
C LEU A 361 13.34 -3.74 16.35
N VAL A 362 12.85 -3.55 15.13
CA VAL A 362 11.61 -4.13 14.64
C VAL A 362 12.00 -5.35 13.79
N VAL A 363 11.55 -6.54 14.19
CA VAL A 363 11.81 -7.79 13.46
C VAL A 363 10.52 -8.25 12.79
N LYS A 364 10.58 -8.57 11.50
CA LYS A 364 9.42 -8.85 10.67
C LYS A 364 9.60 -10.16 9.91
N LEU A 365 8.50 -10.90 9.71
CA LEU A 365 8.47 -12.01 8.76
C LEU A 365 8.64 -11.47 7.33
N THR A 366 9.45 -12.15 6.49
CA THR A 366 9.69 -11.77 5.09
C THR A 366 8.42 -11.77 4.25
N HIS A 367 7.55 -12.77 4.44
CA HIS A 367 6.29 -12.94 3.70
C HIS A 367 5.07 -12.40 4.44
N GLY A 368 5.23 -11.81 5.64
CA GLY A 368 4.14 -11.33 6.47
C GLY A 368 3.52 -10.04 5.95
N ALA A 369 2.20 -9.88 6.16
CA ALA A 369 1.45 -8.66 5.91
C ALA A 369 0.64 -8.25 7.15
N GLY A 370 0.20 -6.98 7.23
CA GLY A 370 -0.69 -6.50 8.30
C GLY A 370 -0.08 -6.42 9.70
N GLY A 371 1.25 -6.59 9.85
CA GLY A 371 1.93 -6.51 11.14
C GLY A 371 1.83 -7.77 12.01
N TYR A 372 1.32 -8.87 11.48
CA TYR A 372 1.29 -10.15 12.20
C TYR A 372 2.68 -10.80 12.22
N GLY A 373 3.03 -11.42 13.37
CA GLY A 373 4.33 -12.09 13.54
C GLY A 373 5.53 -11.13 13.57
N MET A 374 5.32 -9.90 14.03
CA MET A 374 6.32 -8.84 14.14
C MET A 374 6.67 -8.60 15.61
N LEU A 375 7.96 -8.42 15.89
CA LEU A 375 8.44 -7.91 17.18
C LEU A 375 8.75 -6.42 17.05
N VAL A 376 8.16 -5.59 17.91
CA VAL A 376 8.57 -4.20 18.11
C VAL A 376 9.34 -4.12 19.42
N GLY A 377 10.66 -4.32 19.37
CA GLY A 377 11.52 -4.48 20.55
C GLY A 377 11.31 -3.43 21.64
N PRO A 378 11.29 -2.11 21.32
CA PRO A 378 11.06 -1.07 22.33
C PRO A 378 9.70 -1.12 23.04
N ALA A 379 8.70 -1.76 22.44
CA ALA A 379 7.34 -1.88 22.98
C ALA A 379 7.06 -3.26 23.60
N SER A 380 8.01 -4.20 23.50
CA SER A 380 7.83 -5.58 23.92
C SER A 380 8.42 -5.83 25.31
N THR A 381 7.81 -6.75 26.03
CA THR A 381 8.32 -7.24 27.31
C THR A 381 9.56 -8.13 27.12
N LYS A 382 10.32 -8.31 28.17
CA LYS A 382 11.49 -9.23 28.14
C LYS A 382 11.09 -10.67 27.80
N ALA A 383 9.93 -11.12 28.25
CA ALA A 383 9.43 -12.46 27.96
C ALA A 383 9.11 -12.63 26.48
N GLU A 384 8.41 -11.67 25.87
CA GLU A 384 8.11 -11.66 24.43
C GLU A 384 9.41 -11.61 23.59
N ILE A 385 10.40 -10.82 23.99
CA ILE A 385 11.70 -10.75 23.32
C ILE A 385 12.41 -12.11 23.35
N GLU A 386 12.41 -12.81 24.50
CA GLU A 386 13.06 -14.12 24.61
C GLU A 386 12.31 -15.22 23.85
N GLU A 387 10.98 -15.19 23.83
CA GLU A 387 10.18 -16.08 22.99
C GLU A 387 10.50 -15.86 21.51
N PHE A 388 10.53 -14.58 21.07
CA PHE A 388 10.82 -14.23 19.69
C PHE A 388 12.27 -14.59 19.30
N ARG A 389 13.22 -14.46 20.23
CA ARG A 389 14.62 -14.91 20.06
C ARG A 389 14.68 -16.38 19.67
N ALA A 390 13.92 -17.24 20.35
CA ALA A 390 13.87 -18.66 20.05
C ALA A 390 13.32 -18.92 18.63
N HIS A 391 12.26 -18.20 18.23
CA HIS A 391 11.70 -18.28 16.88
C HIS A 391 12.70 -17.85 15.80
N LEU A 392 13.43 -16.76 16.05
CA LEU A 392 14.42 -16.20 15.14
C LEU A 392 15.60 -17.17 14.93
N ILE A 393 16.12 -17.77 16.02
CA ILE A 393 17.20 -18.76 15.95
C ILE A 393 16.76 -20.01 15.18
N ALA A 394 15.53 -20.46 15.38
CA ALA A 394 14.98 -21.64 14.73
C ALA A 394 14.74 -21.44 13.20
N ASN A 395 14.45 -20.24 12.77
CA ASN A 395 14.06 -19.93 11.39
C ASN A 395 14.63 -18.59 10.88
N PRO A 396 15.94 -18.37 10.88
CA PRO A 396 16.52 -17.05 10.57
C PRO A 396 16.18 -16.56 9.15
N ASP A 397 16.05 -17.46 8.19
CA ASP A 397 15.75 -17.12 6.79
C ASP A 397 14.37 -16.46 6.60
N LYS A 398 13.47 -16.63 7.58
CA LYS A 398 12.12 -16.07 7.52
C LYS A 398 12.01 -14.64 8.03
N TYR A 399 13.12 -14.04 8.52
CA TYR A 399 13.06 -12.75 9.18
C TYR A 399 14.04 -11.73 8.62
N ILE A 400 13.60 -10.48 8.66
CA ILE A 400 14.45 -9.29 8.55
C ILE A 400 14.33 -8.47 9.84
N ALA A 401 15.33 -7.66 10.13
CA ALA A 401 15.30 -6.71 11.21
C ALA A 401 15.63 -5.30 10.73
N GLN A 402 15.00 -4.31 11.33
CA GLN A 402 15.18 -2.90 11.01
C GLN A 402 15.34 -2.10 12.30
N PRO A 403 16.14 -1.02 12.33
CA PRO A 403 16.15 -0.10 13.46
C PRO A 403 14.77 0.53 13.61
N THR A 404 14.37 0.78 14.85
CA THR A 404 13.15 1.55 15.11
C THR A 404 13.37 2.99 14.66
N LEU A 405 12.65 3.43 13.66
CA LEU A 405 12.66 4.83 13.22
C LEU A 405 11.79 5.67 14.14
N ALA A 406 12.25 6.88 14.44
CA ALA A 406 11.41 7.89 15.05
C ALA A 406 10.43 8.43 13.98
N LEU A 407 9.28 7.76 13.82
CA LEU A 407 8.25 8.20 12.89
C LEU A 407 7.84 9.65 13.21
N SER A 408 7.61 10.46 12.18
CA SER A 408 7.08 11.80 12.39
C SER A 408 5.75 11.76 13.13
N THR A 409 5.42 12.86 13.79
CA THR A 409 4.13 13.07 14.46
C THR A 409 3.34 14.15 13.75
N CYS A 410 2.03 13.97 13.72
CA CYS A 410 1.09 14.97 13.26
C CYS A 410 0.09 15.28 14.40
N PRO A 411 -0.35 16.53 14.57
CA PRO A 411 -1.44 16.83 15.48
C PRO A 411 -2.66 15.99 15.15
N THR A 412 -3.27 15.40 16.16
CA THR A 412 -4.39 14.46 16.04
C THR A 412 -5.43 14.81 17.09
N PHE A 413 -6.70 14.87 16.71
CA PHE A 413 -7.78 15.14 17.66
C PHE A 413 -8.13 13.88 18.43
N VAL A 414 -7.81 13.88 19.71
CA VAL A 414 -8.05 12.79 20.68
C VAL A 414 -9.00 13.28 21.79
N GLU A 415 -9.38 12.40 22.73
CA GLU A 415 -10.31 12.76 23.81
C GLU A 415 -9.84 13.93 24.67
N SER A 416 -8.53 14.08 24.85
CA SER A 416 -7.91 15.17 25.62
C SER A 416 -7.65 16.45 24.82
N GLY A 417 -8.20 16.58 23.60
CA GLY A 417 -7.93 17.70 22.68
C GLY A 417 -6.97 17.30 21.56
N VAL A 418 -6.12 18.22 21.11
CA VAL A 418 -5.15 17.96 20.03
C VAL A 418 -3.82 17.50 20.63
N ALA A 419 -3.36 16.31 20.24
CA ALA A 419 -2.10 15.74 20.70
C ALA A 419 -1.29 15.14 19.53
N PRO A 420 0.07 15.10 19.61
CA PRO A 420 0.88 14.49 18.56
C PRO A 420 0.69 12.99 18.54
N ARG A 421 0.58 12.42 17.33
CA ARG A 421 0.52 10.97 17.08
C ARG A 421 1.41 10.61 15.91
N HIS A 422 2.03 9.44 15.98
CA HIS A 422 2.85 8.92 14.89
C HIS A 422 2.01 8.61 13.68
N ILE A 423 2.58 8.88 12.50
CA ILE A 423 1.94 8.71 11.20
C ILE A 423 2.87 8.06 10.19
N ASP A 424 2.27 7.46 9.18
CA ASP A 424 2.92 7.10 7.92
C ASP A 424 2.09 7.62 6.73
N LEU A 425 2.54 7.32 5.52
CA LEU A 425 1.86 7.70 4.28
C LEU A 425 1.90 6.54 3.30
N ARG A 426 0.78 6.23 2.67
CA ARG A 426 0.69 5.33 1.51
C ARG A 426 0.21 6.08 0.28
N PRO A 427 1.13 6.61 -0.55
CA PRO A 427 0.80 7.06 -1.89
C PRO A 427 0.52 5.86 -2.80
N PHE A 428 -0.22 6.11 -3.88
CA PHE A 428 -0.53 5.10 -4.90
C PHE A 428 0.03 5.53 -6.25
N VAL A 429 0.85 4.64 -6.83
CA VAL A 429 1.48 4.85 -8.14
C VAL A 429 0.79 3.97 -9.16
N LEU A 430 0.36 4.57 -10.27
CA LEU A 430 -0.29 3.90 -11.39
C LEU A 430 0.69 3.80 -12.57
N SER A 431 1.03 2.58 -12.96
CA SER A 431 1.97 2.28 -14.05
C SER A 431 1.20 1.69 -15.25
N GLY A 432 0.99 2.50 -16.24
CA GLY A 432 0.39 2.14 -17.52
C GLY A 432 1.24 2.66 -18.68
N LYS A 433 0.61 3.23 -19.71
CA LYS A 433 1.33 3.92 -20.79
C LYS A 433 2.32 4.97 -20.26
N THR A 434 1.95 5.61 -19.16
CA THR A 434 2.77 6.54 -18.39
C THR A 434 2.59 6.23 -16.91
N ILE A 435 3.57 6.61 -16.09
CA ILE A 435 3.42 6.51 -14.64
C ILE A 435 2.68 7.75 -14.15
N LYS A 436 1.57 7.54 -13.44
CA LYS A 436 0.72 8.61 -12.90
C LYS A 436 0.51 8.45 -11.40
N MET A 437 0.29 9.56 -10.73
CA MET A 437 -0.11 9.64 -9.33
C MET A 437 -1.08 10.80 -9.16
N VAL A 438 -1.93 10.73 -8.15
CA VAL A 438 -2.62 11.92 -7.63
C VAL A 438 -1.73 12.57 -6.57
N PRO A 439 -1.79 13.89 -6.38
CA PRO A 439 -1.06 14.59 -5.33
C PRO A 439 -1.73 14.34 -3.97
N GLY A 440 -1.45 13.18 -3.39
CA GLY A 440 -2.03 12.70 -2.14
C GLY A 440 -1.71 11.24 -1.86
N GLY A 441 -2.12 10.79 -0.69
CA GLY A 441 -1.94 9.42 -0.25
C GLY A 441 -2.76 9.17 1.01
N LEU A 442 -2.90 7.92 1.41
CA LEU A 442 -3.52 7.59 2.68
C LEU A 442 -2.51 7.86 3.81
N THR A 443 -2.74 8.88 4.63
CA THR A 443 -2.03 9.03 5.90
C THR A 443 -2.71 8.17 6.95
N ARG A 444 -1.96 7.21 7.53
CA ARG A 444 -2.42 6.40 8.66
C ARG A 444 -1.86 7.00 9.94
N VAL A 445 -2.62 6.88 11.03
CA VAL A 445 -2.26 7.48 12.33
C VAL A 445 -2.41 6.47 13.45
N ALA A 446 -1.41 6.40 14.34
CA ALA A 446 -1.47 5.61 15.57
C ALA A 446 -2.30 6.37 16.60
N LEU A 447 -3.49 5.90 16.93
CA LEU A 447 -4.39 6.60 17.86
C LEU A 447 -3.93 6.50 19.31
N LYS A 448 -3.23 5.41 19.68
CA LYS A 448 -2.68 5.21 21.01
C LYS A 448 -1.38 6.01 21.16
N GLU A 449 -1.26 6.73 22.29
CA GLU A 449 -0.06 7.51 22.61
C GLU A 449 1.20 6.64 22.62
N GLY A 450 2.26 7.13 21.97
CA GLY A 450 3.56 6.45 21.89
C GLY A 450 3.58 5.19 21.02
N SER A 451 2.44 4.77 20.46
CA SER A 451 2.40 3.62 19.54
C SER A 451 3.00 3.99 18.19
N LEU A 452 3.84 3.09 17.64
CA LEU A 452 4.35 3.16 16.28
C LEU A 452 3.49 2.36 15.29
N VAL A 453 2.43 1.69 15.77
CA VAL A 453 1.55 0.86 14.96
C VAL A 453 0.44 1.73 14.39
N VAL A 454 0.51 1.98 13.08
CA VAL A 454 -0.43 2.84 12.34
C VAL A 454 -1.46 2.05 11.53
N ASN A 455 -1.29 0.72 11.42
CA ASN A 455 -2.14 -0.14 10.59
C ASN A 455 -3.60 -0.14 11.06
N SER A 456 -4.53 0.07 10.14
CA SER A 456 -5.97 0.05 10.42
C SER A 456 -6.45 -1.28 10.98
N SER A 457 -5.85 -2.41 10.56
CA SER A 457 -6.11 -3.75 11.10
C SER A 457 -5.78 -3.90 12.59
N GLN A 458 -4.95 -3.02 13.14
CA GLN A 458 -4.52 -3.00 14.54
C GLN A 458 -5.06 -1.76 15.29
N GLY A 459 -6.11 -1.13 14.77
CA GLY A 459 -6.78 0.00 15.42
C GLY A 459 -6.20 1.38 15.07
N GLY A 460 -5.39 1.48 14.03
CA GLY A 460 -4.97 2.76 13.47
C GLY A 460 -6.12 3.50 12.78
N GLY A 461 -6.03 4.83 12.76
CA GLY A 461 -6.96 5.70 12.05
C GLY A 461 -6.38 6.26 10.75
N THR A 462 -7.16 7.12 10.10
CA THR A 462 -6.79 7.82 8.87
C THR A 462 -6.92 9.34 8.99
N LYS A 463 -6.19 10.05 8.16
CA LYS A 463 -6.21 11.51 7.99
C LYS A 463 -6.19 11.87 6.51
N ASP A 464 -6.87 12.95 6.15
CA ASP A 464 -6.71 13.53 4.81
C ASP A 464 -5.29 14.07 4.61
N THR A 465 -4.71 13.79 3.45
CA THR A 465 -3.41 14.28 3.03
C THR A 465 -3.57 15.42 2.05
N TRP A 466 -3.16 16.62 2.43
CA TRP A 466 -3.20 17.80 1.59
C TRP A 466 -1.84 18.08 0.97
N VAL A 467 -1.80 18.14 -0.34
CA VAL A 467 -0.65 18.67 -1.08
C VAL A 467 -1.04 20.04 -1.58
N LEU A 468 -0.25 21.05 -1.23
CA LEU A 468 -0.54 22.42 -1.63
C LEU A 468 -0.05 22.66 -3.07
N GLU A 469 -0.85 23.38 -3.86
CA GLU A 469 -0.40 23.95 -5.12
C GLU A 469 0.43 25.23 -4.84
N GLU A 470 1.38 25.54 -5.73
CA GLU A 470 2.19 26.76 -5.65
C GLU A 470 1.35 28.05 -5.83
#